data_6e72e46b553719939464380b8107ff22
#
_entry.id   6e72e46b553719939464380b8107ff22
#
_cell.length_a   1.000
_cell.length_b   1.000
_cell.length_c   1.000
_cell.angle_alpha   90.00
_cell.angle_beta   90.00
_cell.angle_gamma   90.00
#
_symmetry.space_group_name_H-M   'P 1'
#
loop_
_entity.id
_entity.type
_entity.pdbx_description
1 polymer ?
#
loop_
_entity_poly.entity_id
_entity_poly.type
_entity_poly.pdbx_seq_one_letter_code
_entity_poly.pdbx_strand_id
1 'polypeptide(L)'
;MAFKKLFIDNYDLLFYVVMKTLNSLNLPMNSDITVLDNLVSDKVTLKKKETDLLYETSDYLINIEGNSEYSNAVNVKNMSYVLALLLRQLKPGENNKIKKVLQININNENPLNNCEFMGVSLFTDVLSGKVRYEDAIVVD
;
A
#
# COMPACT_ATOMS: atom_id res chain seq x y z
N MET A 1 0.75 -17.45 -10.20
CA MET A 1 -0.47 -16.63 -10.16
C MET A 1 -0.40 -15.56 -11.23
N ALA A 2 -1.42 -15.44 -12.07
CA ALA A 2 -1.39 -14.52 -13.23
C ALA A 2 -1.19 -13.05 -12.87
N PHE A 3 -1.79 -12.60 -11.75
CA PHE A 3 -1.67 -11.22 -11.28
C PHE A 3 -0.21 -10.81 -10.99
N LYS A 4 0.50 -11.59 -10.18
CA LYS A 4 1.92 -11.31 -9.88
C LYS A 4 2.77 -11.24 -11.14
N LYS A 5 2.57 -12.21 -12.05
CA LYS A 5 3.32 -12.30 -13.29
C LYS A 5 3.12 -11.09 -14.19
N LEU A 6 1.91 -10.53 -14.21
CA LEU A 6 1.60 -9.35 -14.99
C LEU A 6 2.53 -8.16 -14.67
N PHE A 7 2.81 -7.93 -13.38
CA PHE A 7 3.68 -6.83 -12.95
C PHE A 7 5.16 -7.18 -12.96
N ILE A 8 5.52 -8.43 -12.64
CA ILE A 8 6.92 -8.87 -12.64
C ILE A 8 7.50 -8.84 -14.05
N ASP A 9 6.74 -9.28 -15.05
CA ASP A 9 7.17 -9.33 -16.44
C ASP A 9 7.01 -7.99 -17.17
N ASN A 10 6.33 -7.01 -16.58
CA ASN A 10 6.03 -5.71 -17.20
C ASN A 10 6.36 -4.54 -16.26
N TYR A 11 7.63 -4.19 -16.19
CA TYR A 11 8.08 -3.05 -15.37
C TYR A 11 7.39 -1.73 -15.79
N ASP A 12 7.16 -1.52 -17.08
CA ASP A 12 6.47 -0.32 -17.56
C ASP A 12 5.05 -0.20 -17.03
N LEU A 13 4.34 -1.33 -16.90
CA LEU A 13 3.00 -1.34 -16.31
C LEU A 13 3.07 -1.03 -14.81
N LEU A 14 4.00 -1.63 -14.09
CA LEU A 14 4.24 -1.32 -12.68
C LEU A 14 4.52 0.17 -12.48
N PHE A 15 5.48 0.68 -13.23
CA PHE A 15 5.88 2.09 -13.18
C PHE A 15 4.68 3.00 -13.48
N TYR A 16 3.89 2.68 -14.50
CA TYR A 16 2.69 3.42 -14.87
C TYR A 16 1.68 3.46 -13.70
N VAL A 17 1.35 2.32 -13.11
CA VAL A 17 0.37 2.25 -11.99
C VAL A 17 0.85 3.06 -10.80
N VAL A 18 2.10 2.92 -10.40
CA VAL A 18 2.69 3.66 -9.28
C VAL A 18 2.71 5.16 -9.57
N MET A 19 3.18 5.56 -10.74
CA MET A 19 3.24 6.98 -11.13
C MET A 19 1.85 7.60 -11.23
N LYS A 20 0.88 6.89 -11.81
CA LYS A 20 -0.51 7.35 -11.89
C LYS A 20 -1.09 7.60 -10.51
N THR A 21 -0.85 6.67 -9.59
CA THR A 21 -1.29 6.79 -8.20
C THR A 21 -0.64 7.99 -7.50
N LEU A 22 0.68 8.10 -7.54
CA LEU A 22 1.40 9.21 -6.90
C LEU A 22 1.01 10.56 -7.48
N ASN A 23 0.86 10.68 -8.79
CA ASN A 23 0.42 11.91 -9.45
C ASN A 23 -0.99 12.31 -9.01
N SER A 24 -1.90 11.35 -8.87
CA SER A 24 -3.27 11.62 -8.39
C SER A 24 -3.30 12.12 -6.95
N LEU A 25 -2.27 11.80 -6.17
CA LEU A 25 -2.10 12.23 -4.78
C LEU A 25 -1.20 13.47 -4.63
N ASN A 26 -0.70 14.03 -5.74
CA ASN A 26 0.31 15.10 -5.75
C ASN A 26 1.57 14.73 -4.94
N LEU A 27 1.96 13.47 -4.96
CA LEU A 27 3.15 12.97 -4.30
C LEU A 27 4.29 12.78 -5.32
N PRO A 28 5.53 13.21 -4.99
CA PRO A 28 6.67 13.06 -5.88
C PRO A 28 7.20 11.61 -5.86
N MET A 29 7.79 11.19 -6.96
CA MET A 29 8.64 10.00 -7.02
C MET A 29 10.04 10.40 -7.50
N ASN A 30 11.04 10.26 -6.64
CA ASN A 30 12.39 10.78 -6.84
C ASN A 30 13.46 9.70 -7.03
N SER A 31 13.05 8.43 -7.11
CA SER A 31 13.99 7.31 -7.28
C SER A 31 13.37 6.15 -8.04
N ASP A 32 14.23 5.20 -8.41
CA ASP A 32 13.81 3.95 -9.02
C ASP A 32 13.03 3.07 -8.05
N ILE A 33 12.18 2.21 -8.61
CA ILE A 33 11.43 1.21 -7.87
C ILE A 33 12.27 -0.06 -7.73
N THR A 34 12.48 -0.51 -6.50
CA THR A 34 13.19 -1.75 -6.18
C THR A 34 12.21 -2.81 -5.67
N VAL A 35 12.36 -4.02 -6.16
CA VAL A 35 11.59 -5.18 -5.67
C VAL A 35 12.10 -5.60 -4.30
N LEU A 36 11.20 -5.80 -3.35
CA LEU A 36 11.50 -6.35 -2.03
C LEU A 36 10.98 -7.77 -1.87
N ASP A 37 11.50 -8.46 -0.86
CA ASP A 37 10.91 -9.71 -0.39
C ASP A 37 9.47 -9.44 0.09
N ASN A 38 8.53 -10.17 -0.48
CA ASN A 38 7.10 -10.03 -0.19
C ASN A 38 6.66 -10.67 1.14
N LEU A 39 7.60 -11.28 1.88
CA LEU A 39 7.34 -11.79 3.22
C LEU A 39 7.43 -10.66 4.25
N VAL A 40 6.30 -10.33 4.84
CA VAL A 40 6.19 -9.32 5.90
C VAL A 40 5.96 -10.02 7.24
N SER A 41 6.86 -9.80 8.18
CA SER A 41 6.70 -10.32 9.54
C SER A 41 5.79 -9.39 10.36
N ASP A 42 4.77 -9.97 10.95
CA ASP A 42 3.99 -9.31 11.98
C ASP A 42 4.75 -9.37 13.31
N LYS A 43 5.22 -8.23 13.78
CA LYS A 43 6.01 -8.14 15.02
C LYS A 43 5.20 -8.47 16.28
N VAL A 44 3.89 -8.35 16.22
CA VAL A 44 3.01 -8.59 17.37
C VAL A 44 2.68 -10.06 17.51
N THR A 45 2.27 -10.70 16.41
CA THR A 45 1.85 -12.12 16.42
C THR A 45 2.97 -13.06 16.00
N LEU A 46 4.13 -12.54 15.57
CA LEU A 46 5.25 -13.29 14.97
C LEU A 46 4.86 -14.12 13.74
N LYS A 47 3.70 -13.86 13.16
CA LYS A 47 3.26 -14.51 11.94
C LYS A 47 3.88 -13.83 10.73
N LYS A 48 4.31 -14.64 9.79
CA LYS A 48 4.71 -14.16 8.47
C LYS A 48 3.46 -13.95 7.61
N LYS A 49 3.41 -12.83 6.92
CA LYS A 49 2.38 -12.52 5.94
C LYS A 49 3.04 -12.41 4.58
N GLU A 50 2.44 -12.99 3.58
CA GLU A 50 2.87 -12.88 2.20
C GLU A 50 1.98 -11.86 1.47
N THR A 51 2.59 -10.78 1.02
CA THR A 51 1.96 -9.80 0.14
C THR A 51 2.03 -10.28 -1.31
N ASP A 52 1.20 -9.72 -2.19
CA ASP A 52 1.30 -10.05 -3.61
C ASP A 52 2.58 -9.48 -4.21
N LEU A 53 2.78 -8.20 -4.12
CA LEU A 53 3.95 -7.50 -4.67
C LEU A 53 4.39 -6.39 -3.71
N LEU A 54 5.64 -6.41 -3.31
CA LEU A 54 6.22 -5.39 -2.43
C LEU A 54 7.39 -4.70 -3.12
N TYR A 55 7.35 -3.37 -3.15
CA TYR A 55 8.36 -2.52 -3.77
C TYR A 55 8.81 -1.41 -2.82
N GLU A 56 9.97 -0.87 -3.11
CA GLU A 56 10.57 0.23 -2.36
C GLU A 56 11.06 1.32 -3.31
N THR A 57 10.89 2.55 -2.90
CA THR A 57 11.56 3.72 -3.45
C THR A 57 12.31 4.43 -2.31
N SER A 58 12.93 5.59 -2.58
CA SER A 58 13.56 6.39 -1.52
C SER A 58 12.55 6.83 -0.44
N ASP A 59 11.29 7.09 -0.83
CA ASP A 59 10.30 7.73 0.03
C ASP A 59 9.11 6.85 0.39
N TYR A 60 8.93 5.71 -0.31
CA TYR A 60 7.75 4.85 -0.18
C TYR A 60 8.11 3.38 0.01
N LEU A 61 7.29 2.69 0.80
CA LEU A 61 7.07 1.25 0.71
C LEU A 61 5.73 1.03 0.01
N ILE A 62 5.72 0.30 -1.10
CA ILE A 62 4.56 0.14 -1.97
C ILE A 62 4.17 -1.33 -1.98
N ASN A 63 2.98 -1.62 -1.47
CA ASN A 63 2.36 -2.94 -1.59
C ASN A 63 1.25 -2.89 -2.64
N ILE A 64 1.26 -3.81 -3.60
CA ILE A 64 0.21 -3.95 -4.61
C ILE A 64 -0.47 -5.31 -4.40
N GLU A 65 -1.76 -5.27 -4.15
CA GLU A 65 -2.60 -6.45 -3.93
C GLU A 65 -3.67 -6.57 -5.01
N GLY A 66 -3.87 -7.79 -5.52
CA GLY A 66 -4.99 -8.12 -6.38
C GLY A 66 -6.10 -8.79 -5.57
N ASN A 67 -7.29 -8.23 -5.60
CA ASN A 67 -8.44 -8.76 -4.90
C ASN A 67 -9.54 -9.14 -5.92
N SER A 68 -9.84 -10.44 -6.04
CA SER A 68 -10.91 -10.93 -6.93
C SER A 68 -12.31 -10.63 -6.36
N GLU A 69 -12.41 -10.57 -5.05
CA GLU A 69 -13.64 -10.27 -4.33
C GLU A 69 -13.36 -9.25 -3.23
N TYR A 70 -14.33 -8.39 -2.94
CA TYR A 70 -14.25 -7.49 -1.81
C TYR A 70 -15.09 -8.02 -0.65
N SER A 71 -14.48 -8.03 0.53
CA SER A 71 -15.16 -8.38 1.77
C SER A 71 -14.51 -7.66 2.94
N ASN A 72 -15.17 -7.64 4.08
CA ASN A 72 -14.57 -7.10 5.29
C ASN A 72 -13.26 -7.83 5.66
N ALA A 73 -13.18 -9.12 5.41
CA ALA A 73 -11.96 -9.89 5.64
C ALA A 73 -10.79 -9.43 4.74
N VAL A 74 -11.05 -9.10 3.48
CA VAL A 74 -10.05 -8.53 2.56
C VAL A 74 -9.61 -7.15 3.04
N ASN A 75 -10.53 -6.31 3.48
CA ASN A 75 -10.21 -5.00 4.03
C ASN A 75 -9.31 -5.11 5.27
N VAL A 76 -9.65 -5.98 6.21
CA VAL A 76 -8.82 -6.25 7.40
C VAL A 76 -7.44 -6.78 7.01
N LYS A 77 -7.37 -7.70 6.03
CA LYS A 77 -6.09 -8.20 5.49
C LYS A 77 -5.24 -7.06 4.96
N ASN A 78 -5.78 -6.22 4.09
CA ASN A 78 -5.04 -5.12 3.47
C ASN A 78 -4.57 -4.10 4.52
N MET A 79 -5.41 -3.74 5.48
CA MET A 79 -5.01 -2.88 6.60
C MET A 79 -3.91 -3.51 7.46
N SER A 80 -3.93 -4.82 7.64
CA SER A 80 -2.89 -5.52 8.40
C SER A 80 -1.51 -5.46 7.71
N TYR A 81 -1.46 -5.41 6.39
CA TYR A 81 -0.22 -5.19 5.66
C TYR A 81 0.31 -3.77 5.87
N VAL A 82 -0.54 -2.77 5.80
CA VAL A 82 -0.16 -1.37 6.06
C VAL A 82 0.48 -1.24 7.44
N LEU A 83 -0.18 -1.78 8.47
CA LEU A 83 0.32 -1.74 9.84
C LEU A 83 1.64 -2.50 9.99
N ALA A 84 1.77 -3.68 9.39
CA ALA A 84 2.99 -4.47 9.44
C ALA A 84 4.17 -3.75 8.75
N LEU A 85 3.93 -3.08 7.63
CA LEU A 85 4.95 -2.30 6.91
C LEU A 85 5.37 -1.04 7.67
N LEU A 86 4.45 -0.38 8.36
CA LEU A 86 4.79 0.71 9.28
C LEU A 86 5.66 0.22 10.44
N LEU A 87 5.22 -0.83 11.14
CA LEU A 87 5.93 -1.41 12.28
C LEU A 87 7.32 -1.94 11.91
N ARG A 88 7.47 -2.49 10.71
CA ARG A 88 8.77 -2.98 10.20
C ARG A 88 9.84 -1.90 10.19
N GLN A 89 9.45 -0.65 9.95
CA GLN A 89 10.37 0.48 9.83
C GLN A 89 10.76 1.07 11.19
N LEU A 90 9.98 0.81 12.24
CA LEU A 90 10.22 1.41 13.54
C LEU A 90 11.46 0.79 14.20
N LYS A 91 12.40 1.65 14.55
CA LYS A 91 13.58 1.32 15.35
C LYS A 91 13.62 2.19 16.60
N PRO A 92 14.15 1.69 17.73
CA PRO A 92 14.30 2.49 18.93
C PRO A 92 15.05 3.80 18.64
N GLY A 93 14.44 4.93 18.97
CA GLY A 93 15.03 6.26 18.79
C GLY A 93 14.96 6.88 17.39
N GLU A 94 14.39 6.19 16.40
CA GLU A 94 14.34 6.65 15.00
C GLU A 94 12.91 6.78 14.44
N ASN A 95 11.93 7.06 15.28
CA ASN A 95 10.49 6.97 14.93
C ASN A 95 10.01 8.00 13.88
N ASN A 96 10.84 8.98 13.53
CA ASN A 96 10.47 10.07 12.61
C ASN A 96 11.08 9.93 11.20
N LYS A 97 11.78 8.82 10.92
CA LYS A 97 12.43 8.57 9.61
C LYS A 97 11.82 7.38 8.88
N ILE A 98 10.49 7.28 8.87
CA ILE A 98 9.81 6.21 8.15
C ILE A 98 9.42 6.66 6.75
N LYS A 99 9.46 5.71 5.80
CA LYS A 99 8.90 5.89 4.48
C LYS A 99 7.38 5.81 4.55
N LYS A 100 6.70 6.57 3.71
CA LYS A 100 5.25 6.42 3.55
C LYS A 100 4.92 5.02 3.05
N VAL A 101 3.89 4.42 3.60
CA VAL A 101 3.35 3.15 3.12
C VAL A 101 2.20 3.44 2.16
N LEU A 102 2.33 2.95 0.94
CA LEU A 102 1.33 3.05 -0.10
C LEU A 102 0.77 1.65 -0.38
N GLN A 103 -0.45 1.42 0.03
CA GLN A 103 -1.20 0.20 -0.26
C GLN A 103 -2.06 0.44 -1.49
N ILE A 104 -1.76 -0.21 -2.60
CA ILE A 104 -2.55 -0.15 -3.84
C ILE A 104 -3.31 -1.47 -3.98
N ASN A 105 -4.63 -1.39 -3.94
CA ASN A 105 -5.51 -2.53 -4.15
C ASN A 105 -6.10 -2.45 -5.56
N ILE A 106 -5.92 -3.51 -6.34
CA ILE A 106 -6.56 -3.65 -7.63
C ILE A 106 -7.72 -4.61 -7.45
N ASN A 107 -8.92 -4.05 -7.41
CA ASN A 107 -10.14 -4.77 -7.07
C ASN A 107 -10.99 -5.01 -8.33
N ASN A 108 -11.63 -6.18 -8.40
CA ASN A 108 -12.68 -6.43 -9.40
C ASN A 108 -13.98 -5.70 -9.07
N GLU A 109 -14.19 -5.36 -7.79
CA GLU A 109 -15.38 -4.66 -7.31
C GLU A 109 -14.97 -3.36 -6.64
N ASN A 110 -15.82 -2.33 -6.74
CA ASN A 110 -15.58 -1.07 -6.06
C ASN A 110 -15.92 -1.18 -4.56
N PRO A 111 -14.92 -1.17 -3.67
CA PRO A 111 -15.14 -1.36 -2.23
C PRO A 111 -15.88 -0.20 -1.56
N LEU A 112 -15.82 0.98 -2.16
CA LEU A 112 -16.46 2.19 -1.63
C LEU A 112 -17.87 2.41 -2.18
N ASN A 113 -18.30 1.52 -3.10
CA ASN A 113 -19.61 1.58 -3.75
C ASN A 113 -19.97 2.99 -4.27
N ASN A 114 -18.98 3.67 -4.82
CA ASN A 114 -19.12 4.97 -5.48
C ASN A 114 -18.84 4.83 -6.98
N CYS A 115 -19.04 5.88 -7.75
CA CYS A 115 -18.81 5.88 -9.19
C CYS A 115 -17.36 6.23 -9.59
N GLU A 116 -16.45 6.34 -8.62
CA GLU A 116 -15.09 6.72 -8.86
C GLU A 116 -14.23 5.51 -9.28
N PHE A 117 -13.34 5.74 -10.22
CA PHE A 117 -12.39 4.72 -10.64
C PHE A 117 -11.34 4.39 -9.57
N MET A 118 -11.04 5.37 -8.73
CA MET A 118 -10.03 5.25 -7.70
C MET A 118 -10.48 5.96 -6.43
N GLY A 119 -10.39 5.26 -5.31
CA GLY A 119 -10.60 5.82 -3.98
C GLY A 119 -9.29 5.95 -3.21
N VAL A 120 -9.18 6.96 -2.35
CA VAL A 120 -8.03 7.16 -1.48
C VAL A 120 -8.49 7.28 -0.04
N SER A 121 -7.90 6.49 0.83
CA SER A 121 -8.20 6.48 2.26
C SER A 121 -6.98 6.86 3.09
N LEU A 122 -7.18 7.73 4.04
CA LEU A 122 -6.18 8.18 5.01
C LEU A 122 -6.74 8.05 6.43
N PHE A 123 -5.85 8.05 7.42
CA PHE A 123 -6.25 8.14 8.82
C PHE A 123 -6.71 9.57 9.13
N THR A 124 -7.98 9.75 9.39
CA THR A 124 -8.58 11.05 9.67
C THR A 124 -9.29 11.07 11.02
N ASP A 125 -9.34 12.24 11.64
CA ASP A 125 -10.25 12.49 12.76
C ASP A 125 -11.69 12.59 12.23
N VAL A 126 -12.56 11.73 12.73
CA VAL A 126 -13.93 11.60 12.21
C VAL A 126 -14.79 12.85 12.46
N LEU A 127 -14.54 13.56 13.55
CA LEU A 127 -15.34 14.73 13.92
C LEU A 127 -14.93 15.99 13.15
N SER A 128 -13.62 16.19 12.96
CA SER A 128 -13.09 17.37 12.28
C SER A 128 -12.81 17.16 10.79
N GLY A 129 -12.75 15.90 10.33
CA GLY A 129 -12.33 15.55 8.97
C GLY A 129 -10.85 15.81 8.68
N LYS A 130 -10.07 16.18 9.69
CA LYS A 130 -8.63 16.45 9.52
C LYS A 130 -7.83 15.19 9.42
N VAL A 131 -6.90 15.14 8.46
CA VAL A 131 -5.94 14.04 8.35
C VAL A 131 -5.07 14.00 9.60
N ARG A 132 -5.06 12.86 10.26
CA ARG A 132 -4.28 12.65 11.47
C ARG A 132 -2.92 12.02 11.20
N TYR A 133 -2.83 11.20 10.15
CA TYR A 133 -1.62 10.48 9.81
C TYR A 133 -1.51 10.33 8.29
N GLU A 134 -0.43 10.85 7.72
CA GLU A 134 -0.21 10.95 6.28
C GLU A 134 0.72 9.87 5.71
N ASP A 135 1.36 9.07 6.58
CA ASP A 135 2.36 8.08 6.15
C ASP A 135 1.77 6.71 5.85
N ALA A 136 0.46 6.55 5.96
CA ALA A 136 -0.27 5.35 5.57
C ALA A 136 -1.41 5.72 4.62
N ILE A 137 -1.28 5.31 3.37
CA ILE A 137 -2.21 5.65 2.29
C ILE A 137 -2.74 4.36 1.68
N VAL A 138 -4.06 4.22 1.63
CA VAL A 138 -4.74 3.10 0.97
C VAL A 138 -5.44 3.62 -0.28
N VAL A 139 -5.17 2.98 -1.41
CA VAL A 139 -5.75 3.29 -2.72
C VAL A 139 -6.51 2.05 -3.22
N ASP A 140 -7.76 2.24 -3.57
CA ASP A 140 -8.67 1.19 -4.04
C ASP A 140 -9.15 1.45 -5.46
#